data_bcfe4d836cf59793017c32ea6f797a2c
#
_entry.id   bcfe4d836cf59793017c32ea6f797a2c
#
_cell.length_a   1.000
_cell.length_b   1.000
_cell.length_c   1.000
_cell.angle_alpha   90.00
_cell.angle_beta   90.00
_cell.angle_gamma   90.00
#
_symmetry.space_group_name_H-M   'P 1'
#
loop_
_entity.id
_entity.type
_entity.pdbx_description
1 polymer ?
#
loop_
_entity_poly.entity_id
_entity_poly.type
_entity_poly.pdbx_seq_one_letter_code
_entity_poly.pdbx_strand_id
1 'polypeptide(L)'
;MEKYLLETVYDSRKSFYRKATVYIFANGTRVLESYDSIVALVKGNELQVFGNWDVSPTTLRHVKEFAKQQHFYVPQSLLDYDYIITYFKDL
;
A
#
# COMPACT_ATOMS: atom_id res chain seq x y z
N MET A 1 6.34 17.99 -0.68
CA MET A 1 5.96 16.58 -0.80
C MET A 1 7.14 15.77 -1.31
N GLU A 2 7.43 14.67 -0.66
CA GLU A 2 8.49 13.77 -1.06
C GLU A 2 7.90 12.52 -1.70
N LYS A 3 8.70 11.82 -2.50
CA LYS A 3 8.28 10.54 -3.05
C LYS A 3 9.46 9.60 -3.18
N TYR A 4 9.18 8.29 -3.11
CA TYR A 4 10.20 7.27 -3.35
C TYR A 4 9.57 6.05 -4.02
N LEU A 5 10.39 5.30 -4.73
CA LEU A 5 9.96 4.03 -5.29
C LEU A 5 9.88 2.99 -4.18
N LEU A 6 8.77 2.25 -4.13
CA LEU A 6 8.62 1.17 -3.17
C LEU A 6 9.51 0.00 -3.59
N GLU A 7 10.44 -0.36 -2.73
CA GLU A 7 11.37 -1.46 -2.96
C GLU A 7 10.95 -2.66 -2.12
N THR A 8 11.33 -3.86 -2.56
CA THR A 8 10.98 -5.08 -1.86
C THR A 8 11.89 -5.30 -0.65
N VAL A 9 11.28 -5.37 0.53
CA VAL A 9 11.95 -5.73 1.79
C VAL A 9 11.42 -7.07 2.28
N TYR A 10 10.12 -7.25 2.25
CA TYR A 10 9.44 -8.45 2.75
C TYR A 10 8.97 -9.38 1.65
N ASP A 11 8.80 -8.86 0.42
CA ASP A 11 8.37 -9.66 -0.71
C ASP A 11 9.52 -10.53 -1.21
N SER A 12 9.19 -11.72 -1.70
CA SER A 12 10.19 -12.64 -2.24
C SER A 12 10.73 -12.20 -3.61
N ARG A 13 10.06 -11.29 -4.29
CA ARG A 13 10.55 -10.77 -5.57
C ARG A 13 11.67 -9.77 -5.35
N LYS A 14 12.55 -9.66 -6.34
CA LYS A 14 13.71 -8.76 -6.23
C LYS A 14 13.36 -7.29 -6.43
N SER A 15 12.29 -6.98 -7.18
CA SER A 15 11.95 -5.61 -7.52
C SER A 15 10.51 -5.51 -7.93
N PHE A 16 9.93 -4.32 -7.76
CA PHE A 16 8.62 -3.97 -8.33
C PHE A 16 8.78 -3.19 -9.65
N TYR A 17 9.98 -3.14 -10.19
CA TYR A 17 10.29 -2.56 -11.50
C TYR A 17 9.76 -1.13 -11.67
N ARG A 18 9.83 -0.32 -10.60
CA ARG A 18 9.40 1.09 -10.59
C ARG A 18 7.89 1.27 -10.83
N LYS A 19 7.08 0.25 -10.55
CA LYS A 19 5.63 0.32 -10.75
C LYS A 19 4.88 0.71 -9.47
N ALA A 20 5.57 0.87 -8.36
CA ALA A 20 4.99 1.27 -7.08
C ALA A 20 5.74 2.48 -6.54
N THR A 21 5.01 3.55 -6.23
CA THR A 21 5.57 4.78 -5.71
C THR A 21 4.85 5.17 -4.43
N VAL A 22 5.61 5.62 -3.44
CA VAL A 22 5.07 6.14 -2.19
C VAL A 22 5.27 7.65 -2.16
N TYR A 23 4.20 8.39 -1.90
CA TYR A 23 4.24 9.84 -1.71
C TYR A 23 4.12 10.15 -0.23
N ILE A 24 4.95 11.05 0.27
CA ILE A 24 4.96 11.46 1.67
C ILE A 24 4.55 12.93 1.73
N PHE A 25 3.43 13.21 2.38
CA PHE A 25 2.93 14.58 2.55
C PHE A 25 3.52 15.22 3.80
N ALA A 26 3.41 16.55 3.90
CA ALA A 26 4.00 17.32 4.99
C ALA A 26 3.48 16.90 6.37
N ASN A 27 2.23 16.42 6.44
CA ASN A 27 1.64 15.94 7.70
C ASN A 27 2.00 14.50 8.05
N GLY A 28 2.88 13.86 7.27
CA GLY A 28 3.29 12.48 7.50
C GLY A 28 2.42 11.42 6.83
N THR A 29 1.33 11.82 6.17
CA THR A 29 0.51 10.87 5.41
C THR A 29 1.32 10.29 4.27
N ARG A 30 1.25 8.96 4.08
CA ARG A 30 1.92 8.26 3.00
C ARG A 30 0.88 7.62 2.10
N VAL A 31 1.07 7.77 0.80
CA VAL A 31 0.11 7.31 -0.21
C VAL A 31 0.84 6.40 -1.17
N LEU A 32 0.27 5.23 -1.43
CA LEU A 32 0.82 4.26 -2.38
C LEU A 32 0.10 4.37 -3.71
N GLU A 33 0.89 4.60 -4.75
CA GLU A 33 0.44 4.51 -6.14
C GLU A 33 1.00 3.22 -6.74
N SER A 34 0.13 2.40 -7.31
CA SER A 34 0.50 1.19 -8.03
C SER A 34 0.11 1.38 -9.48
N TYR A 35 1.11 1.33 -10.37
CA TYR A 35 0.96 1.75 -11.76
C TYR A 35 0.45 3.21 -11.77
N ASP A 36 -0.74 3.46 -12.24
CA ASP A 36 -1.30 4.82 -12.33
C ASP A 36 -2.46 5.05 -11.37
N SER A 37 -2.64 4.17 -10.38
CA SER A 37 -3.78 4.23 -9.46
C SER A 37 -3.34 4.35 -8.02
N ILE A 38 -4.01 5.21 -7.26
CA ILE A 38 -3.83 5.28 -5.82
C ILE A 38 -4.59 4.10 -5.21
N VAL A 39 -3.87 3.24 -4.49
CA VAL A 39 -4.43 1.98 -3.98
C VAL A 39 -4.43 1.87 -2.46
N ALA A 40 -3.65 2.69 -1.76
CA ALA A 40 -3.61 2.66 -0.30
C ALA A 40 -3.04 3.96 0.25
N LEU A 41 -3.32 4.23 1.52
CA LEU A 41 -2.67 5.31 2.25
C LEU A 41 -2.51 4.94 3.71
N VAL A 42 -1.52 5.55 4.35
CA VAL A 42 -1.30 5.45 5.80
C VAL A 42 -1.30 6.84 6.39
N LYS A 43 -2.14 7.04 7.40
CA LYS A 43 -2.21 8.28 8.15
C LYS A 43 -2.26 7.94 9.64
N GLY A 44 -1.22 8.33 10.37
CA GLY A 44 -1.12 7.98 11.79
C GLY A 44 -1.09 6.47 11.99
N ASN A 45 -2.03 5.94 12.75
CA ASN A 45 -2.15 4.51 13.00
C ASN A 45 -3.21 3.82 12.13
N GLU A 46 -3.64 4.49 11.05
CA GLU A 46 -4.63 3.97 10.11
C GLU A 46 -3.99 3.62 8.78
N LEU A 47 -4.35 2.46 8.25
CA LEU A 47 -4.09 2.08 6.86
C LEU A 47 -5.44 1.96 6.16
N GLN A 48 -5.61 2.69 5.06
CA GLN A 48 -6.77 2.55 4.19
C GLN A 48 -6.35 1.89 2.89
N VAL A 49 -7.07 0.85 2.50
CA VAL A 49 -6.88 0.16 1.22
C VAL A 49 -8.13 0.41 0.39
N PHE A 50 -7.95 0.97 -0.79
CA PHE A 50 -9.06 1.29 -1.67
C PHE A 50 -9.39 0.08 -2.54
N GLY A 51 -10.67 -0.27 -2.62
CA GLY A 51 -11.12 -1.45 -3.34
C GLY A 51 -11.65 -1.19 -4.74
N ASN A 52 -11.41 0.02 -5.28
CA ASN A 52 -11.96 0.43 -6.58
C ASN A 52 -10.96 0.28 -7.74
N TRP A 53 -9.96 -0.56 -7.57
CA TRP A 53 -8.95 -0.82 -8.60
C TRP A 53 -8.99 -2.29 -9.00
N ASP A 54 -8.50 -2.58 -10.20
CA ASP A 54 -8.40 -3.95 -10.67
C ASP A 54 -7.38 -4.71 -9.83
N VAL A 55 -7.85 -5.76 -9.14
CA VAL A 55 -6.98 -6.56 -8.29
C VAL A 55 -6.11 -7.46 -9.15
N SER A 56 -4.87 -7.05 -9.35
CA SER A 56 -3.87 -7.91 -9.99
C SER A 56 -2.94 -8.48 -8.91
N PRO A 57 -2.33 -9.64 -9.15
CA PRO A 57 -1.34 -10.19 -8.21
C PRO A 57 -0.21 -9.20 -7.92
N THR A 58 0.19 -8.42 -8.91
CA THR A 58 1.28 -7.44 -8.74
C THR A 58 0.85 -6.28 -7.85
N THR A 59 -0.33 -5.70 -8.07
CA THR A 59 -0.85 -4.62 -7.23
C THR A 59 -1.05 -5.10 -5.79
N LEU A 60 -1.55 -6.32 -5.63
CA LEU A 60 -1.69 -6.94 -4.32
C LEU A 60 -0.35 -7.02 -3.58
N ARG A 61 0.72 -7.39 -4.27
CA ARG A 61 2.06 -7.41 -3.69
C ARG A 61 2.52 -6.03 -3.27
N HIS A 62 2.23 -5.00 -4.08
CA HIS A 62 2.56 -3.62 -3.74
C HIS A 62 1.87 -3.19 -2.44
N VAL A 63 0.58 -3.47 -2.31
CA VAL A 63 -0.20 -3.12 -1.11
C VAL A 63 0.35 -3.85 0.11
N LYS A 64 0.61 -5.15 -0.01
CA LYS A 64 1.14 -5.93 1.11
C LYS A 64 2.53 -5.46 1.54
N GLU A 65 3.42 -5.18 0.59
CA GLU A 65 4.76 -4.70 0.90
C GLU A 65 4.69 -3.34 1.58
N PHE A 66 3.90 -2.42 1.05
CA PHE A 66 3.69 -1.10 1.64
C PHE A 66 3.15 -1.22 3.07
N ALA A 67 2.12 -2.04 3.25
CA ALA A 67 1.52 -2.24 4.58
C ALA A 67 2.54 -2.77 5.58
N LYS A 68 3.32 -3.78 5.21
CA LYS A 68 4.34 -4.36 6.09
C LYS A 68 5.42 -3.34 6.45
N GLN A 69 5.86 -2.54 5.49
CA GLN A 69 6.86 -1.51 5.76
C GLN A 69 6.33 -0.42 6.71
N GLN A 70 5.01 -0.23 6.73
CA GLN A 70 4.34 0.69 7.65
C GLN A 70 3.84 -0.02 8.91
N HIS A 71 4.21 -1.29 9.11
CA HIS A 71 3.88 -2.11 10.28
C HIS A 71 2.40 -2.46 10.42
N PHE A 72 1.73 -2.68 9.29
CA PHE A 72 0.36 -3.18 9.24
C PHE A 72 0.31 -4.58 8.67
N TYR A 73 -0.71 -5.34 9.06
CA TYR A 73 -1.03 -6.64 8.49
C TYR A 73 -2.32 -6.54 7.68
N VAL A 74 -2.27 -7.01 6.43
CA VAL A 74 -3.43 -7.00 5.54
C VAL A 74 -3.70 -8.44 5.08
N PRO A 75 -4.79 -9.07 5.57
CA PRO A 75 -5.18 -10.38 5.07
C PRO A 75 -5.59 -10.30 3.60
N GLN A 76 -5.16 -11.28 2.81
CA GLN A 76 -5.44 -11.29 1.38
C GLN A 76 -6.95 -11.32 1.08
N SER A 77 -7.72 -12.02 1.89
CA SER A 77 -9.16 -12.15 1.70
C SER A 77 -9.91 -10.82 1.75
N LEU A 78 -9.31 -9.78 2.34
CA LEU A 78 -9.96 -8.47 2.45
C LEU A 78 -9.70 -7.56 1.24
N LEU A 79 -8.92 -8.01 0.27
CA LEU A 79 -8.58 -7.20 -0.90
C LEU A 79 -9.52 -7.43 -2.08
N ASP A 80 -10.55 -8.26 -1.90
CA ASP A 80 -11.52 -8.58 -2.94
C ASP A 80 -12.77 -7.69 -2.90
N TYR A 81 -12.74 -6.58 -2.16
CA TYR A 81 -13.90 -5.72 -1.96
C TYR A 81 -13.80 -4.42 -2.76
N ASP A 82 -14.96 -3.91 -3.19
CA ASP A 82 -15.10 -2.67 -3.97
C ASP A 82 -15.26 -1.43 -3.10
N TYR A 83 -14.74 -1.43 -1.90
CA TYR A 83 -14.88 -0.29 -0.99
C TYR A 83 -13.59 -0.08 -0.20
N ILE A 84 -13.52 1.05 0.47
CA ILE A 84 -12.37 1.39 1.31
C ILE A 84 -12.40 0.54 2.57
N ILE A 85 -11.29 -0.14 2.84
CA ILE A 85 -11.12 -0.92 4.07
C ILE A 85 -10.07 -0.21 4.93
N THR A 86 -10.41 0.01 6.19
CA THR A 86 -9.52 0.67 7.13
C THR A 86 -8.98 -0.35 8.13
N TYR A 87 -7.67 -0.32 8.33
CA TYR A 87 -6.97 -1.14 9.32
C TYR A 87 -6.34 -0.23 10.35
N PHE A 88 -6.26 -0.70 11.60
CA PHE A 88 -5.60 0.03 12.67
C PHE A 88 -4.44 -0.80 13.19
N LYS A 89 -3.35 -0.14 13.54
CA LYS A 89 -2.25 -0.83 14.22
C LYS A 89 -2.70 -1.24 15.62
N ASP A 90 -2.24 -2.41 16.03
CA ASP A 90 -2.36 -2.81 17.43
C ASP A 90 -1.40 -1.95 18.26
N LEU A 91 -1.93 -1.40 19.31
CA LEU A 91 -1.14 -0.55 20.22
C LEU A 91 -0.44 -1.38 21.29
#